data_00b475df70000c9b16467deb5ae8e4be
#
_entry.id   00b475df70000c9b16467deb5ae8e4be
#
_cell.length_a   1.000
_cell.length_b   1.000
_cell.length_c   1.000
_cell.angle_alpha   90.00
_cell.angle_beta   90.00
_cell.angle_gamma   90.00
#
_symmetry.space_group_name_H-M   'P 1'
#
loop_
_entity.id
_entity.type
_entity.pdbx_description
1 polymer ?
#
loop_
_entity_poly.entity_id
_entity_poly.type
_entity_poly.pdbx_seq_one_letter_code
_entity_poly.pdbx_strand_id
1 'polypeptide(L)'
;MKYLTQITIFILFMSIGHNQEFENVQVLTFEKKKDLMKYMKKTVNKSLGVNCKYCHNIKDYADDSNPHKLVAREMMRMVESMNTHLDSAFVIGLKAGMKHIPDIPKVDCWTCHQSSPEVEFNNPD
;
A
#
# COMPACT_ATOMS: atom_id res chain seq x y z
N MET A 1 43.93 22.65 12.52
CA MET A 1 43.82 21.17 12.56
C MET A 1 42.54 20.64 13.23
N LYS A 2 41.87 21.38 14.12
CA LYS A 2 40.62 20.91 14.78
C LYS A 2 39.39 20.87 13.86
N TYR A 3 39.36 21.63 12.80
CA TYR A 3 38.19 21.70 11.89
C TYR A 3 38.21 20.64 10.78
N LEU A 4 39.39 20.10 10.43
CA LEU A 4 39.47 19.02 9.42
C LEU A 4 38.91 17.70 9.94
N THR A 5 39.03 17.41 11.22
CA THR A 5 38.49 16.18 11.84
C THR A 5 36.97 16.19 11.98
N GLN A 6 36.36 17.37 12.13
CA GLN A 6 34.90 17.47 12.20
C GLN A 6 34.22 17.33 10.84
N ILE A 7 34.84 17.77 9.76
CA ILE A 7 34.33 17.63 8.40
C ILE A 7 34.38 16.17 7.93
N THR A 8 35.40 15.42 8.29
CA THR A 8 35.50 13.99 7.96
C THR A 8 34.45 13.13 8.64
N ILE A 9 34.05 13.46 9.87
CA ILE A 9 32.96 12.72 10.59
C ILE A 9 31.60 13.02 9.98
N PHE A 10 31.35 14.25 9.49
CA PHE A 10 30.09 14.62 8.88
C PHE A 10 29.86 13.94 7.51
N ILE A 11 30.92 13.73 6.74
CA ILE A 11 30.83 13.04 5.43
C ILE A 11 30.59 11.52 5.61
N LEU A 12 31.05 10.93 6.71
CA LEU A 12 30.86 9.49 6.97
C LEU A 12 29.40 9.14 7.35
N PHE A 13 28.62 10.10 7.81
CA PHE A 13 27.20 9.88 8.15
C PHE A 13 26.23 9.98 6.96
N MET A 14 26.68 10.45 5.79
CA MET A 14 25.83 10.59 4.61
C MET A 14 25.78 9.35 3.70
N SER A 15 26.47 8.29 4.01
CA SER A 15 26.51 7.06 3.19
C SER A 15 25.79 5.87 3.81
N ILE A 16 24.70 6.11 4.59
CA ILE A 16 23.74 5.05 4.83
C ILE A 16 22.88 4.98 3.56
N GLY A 17 23.41 4.29 2.55
CA GLY A 17 22.68 3.96 1.34
C GLY A 17 21.42 3.20 1.76
N HIS A 18 20.26 3.78 1.52
CA HIS A 18 19.02 3.04 1.46
C HIS A 18 19.20 2.02 0.32
N ASN A 19 19.49 0.77 0.68
CA ASN A 19 19.30 -0.36 -0.22
C ASN A 19 17.80 -0.46 -0.47
N GLN A 20 17.30 0.28 -1.46
CA GLN A 20 15.95 0.15 -1.92
C GLN A 20 15.88 -1.15 -2.72
N GLU A 21 15.47 -2.23 -2.06
CA GLU A 21 15.30 -3.57 -2.66
C GLU A 21 14.24 -3.57 -3.78
N PHE A 22 13.50 -2.46 -3.94
CA PHE A 22 12.39 -2.33 -4.87
C PHE A 22 12.57 -1.11 -5.78
N GLU A 23 12.42 -1.33 -7.08
CA GLU A 23 12.23 -0.24 -8.03
C GLU A 23 10.74 0.12 -8.12
N ASN A 24 10.45 1.44 -8.04
CA ASN A 24 9.14 2.02 -8.32
C ASN A 24 7.98 1.53 -7.44
N VAL A 25 8.24 1.10 -6.20
CA VAL A 25 7.18 0.88 -5.20
C VAL A 25 6.86 2.19 -4.51
N GLN A 26 5.64 2.72 -4.73
CA GLN A 26 5.25 4.09 -4.32
C GLN A 26 4.24 4.14 -3.18
N VAL A 27 3.43 3.10 -3.00
CA VAL A 27 2.32 3.09 -2.04
C VAL A 27 2.55 2.07 -0.94
N LEU A 28 3.14 0.94 -1.26
CA LEU A 28 3.32 -0.17 -0.33
C LEU A 28 4.65 -0.08 0.41
N THR A 29 4.64 -0.34 1.71
CA THR A 29 5.80 -0.18 2.61
C THR A 29 6.35 -1.53 3.10
N PHE A 30 6.55 -2.48 2.18
CA PHE A 30 7.13 -3.77 2.52
C PHE A 30 8.66 -3.69 2.58
N GLU A 31 9.26 -4.22 3.63
CA GLU A 31 10.72 -4.31 3.76
C GLU A 31 11.32 -5.44 2.91
N LYS A 32 10.56 -6.53 2.69
CA LYS A 32 11.04 -7.73 2.00
C LYS A 32 10.25 -8.01 0.73
N LYS A 33 10.95 -8.28 -0.35
CA LYS A 33 10.36 -8.67 -1.64
C LYS A 33 9.38 -9.85 -1.52
N LYS A 34 9.70 -10.83 -0.67
CA LYS A 34 8.83 -11.98 -0.42
C LYS A 34 7.44 -11.56 0.08
N ASP A 35 7.39 -10.57 0.99
CA ASP A 35 6.14 -10.13 1.60
C ASP A 35 5.32 -9.28 0.61
N LEU A 36 5.97 -8.42 -0.16
CA LEU A 36 5.34 -7.72 -1.28
C LEU A 36 4.73 -8.71 -2.29
N MET A 37 5.50 -9.72 -2.71
CA MET A 37 5.02 -10.74 -3.64
C MET A 37 3.87 -11.58 -3.07
N LYS A 38 3.91 -11.89 -1.78
CA LYS A 38 2.81 -12.56 -1.08
C LYS A 38 1.55 -11.69 -1.09
N TYR A 39 1.67 -10.41 -0.79
CA TYR A 39 0.56 -9.45 -0.83
C TYR A 39 -0.05 -9.36 -2.22
N MET A 40 0.75 -9.19 -3.27
CA MET A 40 0.28 -9.14 -4.65
C MET A 40 -0.48 -10.41 -5.04
N LYS A 41 0.03 -11.60 -4.71
CA LYS A 41 -0.61 -12.87 -5.07
C LYS A 41 -1.83 -13.21 -4.22
N LYS A 42 -1.76 -12.97 -2.91
CA LYS A 42 -2.80 -13.45 -1.97
C LYS A 42 -3.90 -12.43 -1.72
N THR A 43 -3.58 -11.14 -1.84
CA THR A 43 -4.54 -10.06 -1.62
C THR A 43 -4.98 -9.46 -2.95
N VAL A 44 -4.09 -8.82 -3.70
CA VAL A 44 -4.45 -8.08 -4.91
C VAL A 44 -5.03 -9.00 -5.98
N ASN A 45 -4.28 -10.01 -6.42
CA ASN A 45 -4.75 -10.91 -7.49
C ASN A 45 -6.05 -11.63 -7.11
N LYS A 46 -6.15 -12.09 -5.85
CA LYS A 46 -7.34 -12.80 -5.37
C LYS A 46 -8.56 -11.87 -5.33
N SER A 47 -8.38 -10.65 -4.80
CA SER A 47 -9.49 -9.70 -4.66
C SER A 47 -10.03 -9.20 -6.00
N LEU A 48 -9.15 -9.06 -7.00
CA LEU A 48 -9.56 -8.61 -8.33
C LEU A 48 -9.86 -9.76 -9.31
N GLY A 49 -9.52 -11.02 -8.98
CA GLY A 49 -9.69 -12.15 -9.89
C GLY A 49 -8.78 -12.12 -11.12
N VAL A 50 -7.68 -11.37 -11.06
CA VAL A 50 -6.76 -11.14 -12.19
C VAL A 50 -5.37 -11.74 -11.93
N ASN A 51 -4.56 -11.85 -12.97
CA ASN A 51 -3.16 -12.25 -12.85
C ASN A 51 -2.21 -11.05 -12.97
N CYS A 52 -0.91 -11.27 -12.77
CA CYS A 52 0.10 -10.21 -12.75
C CYS A 52 0.15 -9.38 -14.05
N LYS A 53 -0.13 -9.99 -15.21
CA LYS A 53 -0.07 -9.33 -16.54
C LYS A 53 -1.17 -8.28 -16.71
N TYR A 54 -2.23 -8.34 -15.92
CA TYR A 54 -3.32 -7.37 -16.00
C TYR A 54 -2.83 -5.95 -15.70
N CYS A 55 -1.92 -5.82 -14.71
CA CYS A 55 -1.37 -4.53 -14.29
C CYS A 55 0.12 -4.35 -14.63
N HIS A 56 0.88 -5.43 -14.81
CA HIS A 56 2.33 -5.37 -14.94
C HIS A 56 2.86 -5.87 -16.28
N ASN A 57 3.87 -5.18 -16.77
CA ASN A 57 4.81 -5.76 -17.72
C ASN A 57 5.65 -6.81 -16.98
N ILE A 58 5.51 -8.10 -17.34
CA ILE A 58 6.19 -9.19 -16.64
C ILE A 58 7.71 -9.24 -16.87
N LYS A 59 8.22 -8.50 -17.88
CA LYS A 59 9.66 -8.35 -18.12
C LYS A 59 10.26 -7.23 -17.29
N ASP A 60 9.43 -6.26 -16.90
CA ASP A 60 9.81 -5.12 -16.08
C ASP A 60 8.64 -4.70 -15.18
N TYR A 61 8.65 -5.15 -13.94
CA TYR A 61 7.60 -4.83 -12.96
C TYR A 61 7.63 -3.37 -12.51
N ALA A 62 8.72 -2.63 -12.76
CA ALA A 62 8.84 -1.22 -12.45
C ALA A 62 8.16 -0.33 -13.51
N ASP A 63 7.98 -0.83 -14.73
CA ASP A 63 7.34 -0.13 -15.84
C ASP A 63 5.93 0.37 -15.48
N ASP A 64 5.65 1.64 -15.75
CA ASP A 64 4.37 2.31 -15.51
C ASP A 64 3.54 2.53 -16.80
N SER A 65 3.90 1.91 -17.91
CA SER A 65 3.18 2.04 -19.18
C SER A 65 1.76 1.46 -19.13
N ASN A 66 1.48 0.54 -18.19
CA ASN A 66 0.16 -0.05 -18.06
C ASN A 66 -0.76 0.83 -17.18
N PRO A 67 -1.87 1.37 -17.73
CA PRO A 67 -2.77 2.25 -16.97
C PRO A 67 -3.44 1.56 -15.78
N HIS A 68 -3.69 0.26 -15.83
CA HIS A 68 -4.27 -0.47 -14.69
C HIS A 68 -3.36 -0.45 -13.46
N LYS A 69 -2.02 -0.39 -13.65
CA LYS A 69 -1.07 -0.25 -12.55
C LYS A 69 -1.21 1.11 -11.85
N LEU A 70 -1.44 2.17 -12.63
CA LEU A 70 -1.64 3.52 -12.09
C LEU A 70 -2.95 3.60 -11.33
N VAL A 71 -4.03 3.08 -11.90
CA VAL A 71 -5.35 2.99 -11.24
C VAL A 71 -5.25 2.19 -9.93
N ALA A 72 -4.56 1.05 -9.94
CA ALA A 72 -4.39 0.22 -8.75
C ALA A 72 -3.68 0.98 -7.61
N ARG A 73 -2.69 1.82 -7.91
CA ARG A 73 -2.05 2.68 -6.90
C ARG A 73 -3.02 3.68 -6.27
N GLU A 74 -3.86 4.31 -7.08
CA GLU A 74 -4.86 5.25 -6.56
C GLU A 74 -5.92 4.52 -5.71
N MET A 75 -6.35 3.32 -6.11
CA MET A 75 -7.23 2.48 -5.30
C MET A 75 -6.60 2.11 -3.95
N MET A 76 -5.30 1.78 -3.93
CA MET A 76 -4.58 1.50 -2.68
C MET A 76 -4.54 2.74 -1.76
N ARG A 77 -4.28 3.94 -2.30
CA ARG A 77 -4.32 5.19 -1.53
C ARG A 77 -5.72 5.48 -0.99
N MET A 78 -6.75 5.23 -1.80
CA MET A 78 -8.14 5.38 -1.37
C MET A 78 -8.46 4.47 -0.19
N VAL A 79 -8.11 3.18 -0.27
CA VAL A 79 -8.31 2.21 0.82
C VAL A 79 -7.59 2.65 2.10
N GLU A 80 -6.35 3.14 2.00
CA GLU A 80 -5.61 3.67 3.13
C GLU A 80 -6.32 4.88 3.77
N SER A 81 -6.78 5.82 2.94
CA SER A 81 -7.56 6.98 3.39
C SER A 81 -8.86 6.57 4.08
N MET A 82 -9.62 5.62 3.50
CA MET A 82 -10.85 5.10 4.12
C MET A 82 -10.58 4.48 5.48
N ASN A 83 -9.53 3.67 5.61
CA ASN A 83 -9.16 3.05 6.87
C ASN A 83 -8.74 4.09 7.94
N THR A 84 -8.07 5.16 7.54
CA THR A 84 -7.74 6.28 8.43
C THR A 84 -8.99 6.99 8.95
N HIS A 85 -9.99 7.19 8.08
CA HIS A 85 -11.26 7.78 8.48
C HIS A 85 -12.06 6.85 9.41
N LEU A 86 -12.06 5.54 9.15
CA LEU A 86 -12.68 4.55 10.03
C LEU A 86 -12.04 4.59 11.43
N ASP A 87 -10.72 4.60 11.53
CA ASP A 87 -10.02 4.73 12.82
C ASP A 87 -10.45 5.98 13.58
N SER A 88 -10.53 7.11 12.88
CA SER A 88 -10.95 8.39 13.47
C SER A 88 -12.41 8.34 13.97
N ALA A 89 -13.31 7.74 13.19
CA ALA A 89 -14.72 7.61 13.57
C ALA A 89 -14.88 6.74 14.83
N PHE A 90 -14.16 5.62 14.92
CA PHE A 90 -14.20 4.77 16.11
C PHE A 90 -13.62 5.46 17.35
N VAL A 91 -12.54 6.24 17.20
CA VAL A 91 -11.98 7.04 18.30
C VAL A 91 -13.00 8.07 18.80
N ILE A 92 -13.73 8.74 17.90
CA ILE A 92 -14.80 9.67 18.27
C ILE A 92 -15.92 8.94 19.00
N GLY A 93 -16.35 7.78 18.49
CA GLY A 93 -17.39 6.97 19.11
C GLY A 93 -17.03 6.51 20.53
N LEU A 94 -15.78 6.07 20.74
CA LEU A 94 -15.29 5.68 22.06
C LEU A 94 -15.32 6.85 23.03
N LYS A 95 -14.91 8.05 22.63
CA LYS A 95 -14.98 9.28 23.42
C LYS A 95 -16.43 9.66 23.75
N ALA A 96 -17.38 9.33 22.86
CA ALA A 96 -18.82 9.54 23.05
C ALA A 96 -19.50 8.43 23.88
N GLY A 97 -18.77 7.47 24.42
CA GLY A 97 -19.28 6.42 25.30
C GLY A 97 -19.68 5.11 24.60
N MET A 98 -19.27 4.90 23.33
CA MET A 98 -19.40 3.58 22.70
C MET A 98 -18.59 2.52 23.46
N LYS A 99 -19.10 1.29 23.49
CA LYS A 99 -18.33 0.17 24.03
C LYS A 99 -17.08 -0.07 23.18
N HIS A 100 -15.98 -0.41 23.87
CA HIS A 100 -14.73 -0.78 23.19
C HIS A 100 -14.94 -1.93 22.20
N ILE A 101 -14.47 -1.73 20.96
CA ILE A 101 -14.42 -2.74 19.92
C ILE A 101 -12.96 -3.16 19.79
N PRO A 102 -12.61 -4.43 20.12
CA PRO A 102 -11.21 -4.88 20.10
C PRO A 102 -10.55 -4.74 18.73
N ASP A 103 -11.30 -5.06 17.67
CA ASP A 103 -10.83 -5.02 16.28
C ASP A 103 -11.69 -4.06 15.48
N ILE A 104 -11.14 -2.91 15.12
CA ILE A 104 -11.80 -1.95 14.23
C ILE A 104 -11.86 -2.56 12.84
N PRO A 105 -13.06 -2.73 12.25
CA PRO A 105 -13.20 -3.25 10.90
C PRO A 105 -12.40 -2.40 9.90
N LYS A 106 -11.71 -3.07 8.99
CA LYS A 106 -10.96 -2.41 7.91
C LYS A 106 -11.55 -2.78 6.56
N VAL A 107 -11.52 -1.82 5.65
CA VAL A 107 -11.79 -2.10 4.24
C VAL A 107 -10.51 -2.53 3.55
N ASP A 108 -10.64 -3.41 2.57
CA ASP A 108 -9.58 -3.89 1.70
C ASP A 108 -10.07 -4.03 0.26
N CYS A 109 -9.21 -4.51 -0.63
CA CYS A 109 -9.56 -4.70 -2.03
C CYS A 109 -10.76 -5.65 -2.20
N TRP A 110 -10.83 -6.71 -1.38
CA TRP A 110 -11.91 -7.70 -1.42
C TRP A 110 -13.27 -7.11 -1.05
N THR A 111 -13.30 -6.13 -0.15
CA THR A 111 -14.53 -5.48 0.32
C THR A 111 -15.40 -4.98 -0.84
N CYS A 112 -14.77 -4.48 -1.90
CA CYS A 112 -15.45 -3.95 -3.07
C CYS A 112 -15.38 -4.89 -4.29
N HIS A 113 -14.24 -5.52 -4.53
CA HIS A 113 -13.97 -6.22 -5.79
C HIS A 113 -14.47 -7.67 -5.88
N GLN A 114 -14.42 -8.44 -4.79
CA GLN A 114 -14.96 -9.81 -4.68
C GLN A 114 -14.63 -10.74 -5.87
N SER A 115 -13.36 -10.75 -6.28
CA SER A 115 -12.83 -11.47 -7.45
C SER A 115 -13.20 -10.89 -8.82
N SER A 116 -13.55 -9.59 -8.90
CA SER A 116 -13.75 -8.88 -10.17
C SER A 116 -12.91 -7.59 -10.21
N PRO A 117 -12.27 -7.25 -11.33
CA PRO A 117 -11.61 -5.95 -11.47
C PRO A 117 -12.64 -4.80 -11.60
N GLU A 118 -13.87 -5.11 -12.00
CA GLU A 118 -14.97 -4.18 -12.07
C GLU A 118 -15.85 -4.32 -10.83
N VAL A 119 -16.19 -3.20 -10.22
CA VAL A 119 -17.08 -3.15 -9.05
C VAL A 119 -18.50 -2.90 -9.54
N GLU A 120 -19.38 -3.85 -9.32
CA GLU A 120 -20.81 -3.70 -9.60
C GLU A 120 -21.50 -3.11 -8.37
N PHE A 121 -22.03 -1.91 -8.52
CA PHE A 121 -22.92 -1.32 -7.53
C PHE A 121 -24.36 -1.71 -7.87
N ASN A 122 -24.83 -2.80 -7.30
CA ASN A 122 -26.24 -3.12 -7.36
C ASN A 122 -27.02 -2.07 -6.55
N ASN A 123 -27.66 -1.13 -7.23
CA ASN A 123 -28.68 -0.30 -6.60
C ASN A 123 -29.86 -1.24 -6.27
N PRO A 124 -30.26 -1.40 -5.00
CA PRO A 124 -31.54 -2.02 -4.71
C PRO A 124 -32.61 -1.07 -5.24
N ASP A 125 -33.40 -1.53 -6.23
CA ASP A 125 -34.60 -0.86 -6.71
C ASP A 125 -35.64 -0.70 -5.58
#